data_36b8911556f631e8b28a272fefd9d4a7
#
_entry.id   36b8911556f631e8b28a272fefd9d4a7
#
_cell.length_a   1.000
_cell.length_b   1.000
_cell.length_c   1.000
_cell.angle_alpha   90.00
_cell.angle_beta   90.00
_cell.angle_gamma   90.00
#
_symmetry.space_group_name_H-M   'P 1'
#
loop_
_entity.id
_entity.type
_entity.pdbx_description
1 polymer ?
#
loop_
_entity_poly.entity_id
_entity_poly.type
_entity_poly.pdbx_seq_one_letter_code
_entity_poly.pdbx_strand_id
1 'polypeptide(L)'
;MANLKKIAETRVLVLDGAMGTMIQRYKLDESDYRGERFRNHHSDLKGNNDLLSITRPDIILEIHKAYLEAGADIIETNTFNGTRISQSDYHLEDVTYEINFESAKIAKKAAHEFTSKNPDKPRFVAGAMGPTNKTASISPDVNNPGYRAITFDELVTNYYEQAKGLMDGGADILLVETVFDTLNCKAALFAIQNLKEERNSNIPVMVSGTITDASGRTLSGQTADAFYISIAHADLFSVGLNCALGAKELRPHLEDLSAIADCLVSAYPNAGRPNELGAYDQSPDEMKAFIQEFVSSGLVNIIGGCCGTTPDHIRAMAEAVQGMQPRSLPQRKKMSGYSGLEPLIVRDDLNFINIGERTNVTGSRKFAKLIADNKYNEALSVALQQVESGAQIIDVNMDEGLLDSKEAMKTFLNLVMSEPDIAKVPVMIDSSKFEVIEAGLKCVQGKCIVNSISMKEGEAEFRRQANLLRKYGAATVVMAFDEQGQADTIERKVEICKR
;
A
#
# COMPACT_ATOMS: atom_id res chain seq x y z
N MET A 1 3.16 11.72 -19.59
CA MET A 1 3.72 11.52 -18.22
C MET A 1 4.66 12.63 -17.78
N ALA A 2 5.60 13.10 -18.61
CA ALA A 2 6.45 14.24 -18.25
C ALA A 2 5.69 15.50 -17.81
N ASN A 3 4.45 15.64 -18.25
CA ASN A 3 3.60 16.81 -17.94
C ASN A 3 3.02 16.71 -16.49
N LEU A 4 2.55 15.56 -16.03
CA LEU A 4 1.94 15.41 -14.70
C LEU A 4 2.91 15.79 -13.57
N LYS A 5 4.14 15.27 -13.60
CA LYS A 5 5.17 15.58 -12.60
C LYS A 5 5.50 17.07 -12.57
N LYS A 6 5.70 17.68 -13.75
CA LYS A 6 5.93 19.12 -13.86
C LYS A 6 4.80 19.95 -13.28
N ILE A 7 3.54 19.57 -13.56
CA ILE A 7 2.38 20.27 -13.03
C ILE A 7 2.35 20.19 -11.50
N ALA A 8 2.58 19.00 -10.96
CA ALA A 8 2.62 18.77 -9.51
C ALA A 8 3.75 19.52 -8.77
N GLU A 9 4.81 19.89 -9.48
CA GLU A 9 5.91 20.72 -8.95
C GLU A 9 5.57 22.23 -8.95
N THR A 10 4.60 22.66 -9.75
CA THR A 10 4.28 24.08 -9.93
C THR A 10 3.00 24.52 -9.25
N ARG A 11 2.07 23.62 -9.01
CA ARG A 11 0.80 23.89 -8.34
C ARG A 11 0.24 22.68 -7.63
N VAL A 12 -0.63 22.91 -6.67
CA VAL A 12 -1.40 21.84 -6.03
C VAL A 12 -2.34 21.20 -7.04
N LEU A 13 -2.36 19.86 -7.08
CA LEU A 13 -3.30 19.09 -7.88
C LEU A 13 -4.58 18.80 -7.07
N VAL A 14 -5.70 18.76 -7.76
CA VAL A 14 -7.01 18.47 -7.18
C VAL A 14 -7.47 17.09 -7.67
N LEU A 15 -7.60 16.15 -6.74
CA LEU A 15 -8.24 14.86 -6.94
C LEU A 15 -9.76 15.05 -6.82
N ASP A 16 -10.54 14.14 -7.36
CA ASP A 16 -12.00 14.18 -7.25
C ASP A 16 -12.51 13.80 -5.84
N GLY A 17 -13.79 13.51 -5.75
CA GLY A 17 -14.48 13.16 -4.51
C GLY A 17 -15.17 11.80 -4.62
N ALA A 18 -15.99 11.50 -3.62
CA ALA A 18 -16.57 10.19 -3.41
C ALA A 18 -17.51 9.74 -4.55
N MET A 19 -17.10 8.73 -5.30
CA MET A 19 -17.94 8.06 -6.30
C MET A 19 -19.20 7.44 -5.65
N GLY A 20 -19.04 6.70 -4.56
CA GLY A 20 -20.15 6.04 -3.86
C GLY A 20 -21.19 7.02 -3.33
N THR A 21 -20.77 8.17 -2.77
CA THR A 21 -21.69 9.24 -2.33
C THR A 21 -22.52 9.78 -3.49
N MET A 22 -21.92 9.93 -4.66
CA MET A 22 -22.63 10.41 -5.84
C MET A 22 -23.60 9.34 -6.39
N ILE A 23 -23.19 8.08 -6.44
CA ILE A 23 -24.06 6.97 -6.88
C ILE A 23 -25.32 6.88 -6.00
N GLN A 24 -25.19 7.03 -4.68
CA GLN A 24 -26.34 6.99 -3.75
C GLN A 24 -27.42 8.02 -4.08
N ARG A 25 -27.08 9.16 -4.69
CA ARG A 25 -28.04 10.20 -5.08
C ARG A 25 -29.00 9.78 -6.19
N TYR A 26 -28.60 8.80 -7.00
CA TYR A 26 -29.44 8.26 -8.07
C TYR A 26 -30.50 7.28 -7.58
N LYS A 27 -30.39 6.81 -6.30
CA LYS A 27 -31.35 5.87 -5.66
C LYS A 27 -31.61 4.64 -6.53
N LEU A 28 -30.54 4.05 -7.06
CA LEU A 28 -30.60 2.90 -7.97
C LEU A 28 -31.22 1.67 -7.27
N ASP A 29 -31.97 0.91 -8.01
CA ASP A 29 -32.55 -0.36 -7.56
C ASP A 29 -31.82 -1.58 -8.16
N GLU A 30 -32.24 -2.78 -7.78
CA GLU A 30 -31.61 -4.03 -8.25
C GLU A 30 -31.60 -4.15 -9.79
N SER A 31 -32.62 -3.62 -10.46
CA SER A 31 -32.70 -3.69 -11.92
C SER A 31 -31.64 -2.83 -12.61
N ASP A 32 -31.27 -1.68 -12.01
CA ASP A 32 -30.18 -0.83 -12.49
C ASP A 32 -28.82 -1.55 -12.42
N TYR A 33 -28.56 -2.21 -11.26
CA TYR A 33 -27.32 -2.96 -11.07
C TYR A 33 -27.20 -4.17 -11.98
N ARG A 34 -28.33 -4.86 -12.28
CA ARG A 34 -28.34 -5.99 -13.20
C ARG A 34 -28.20 -5.57 -14.67
N GLY A 35 -28.84 -4.49 -15.07
CA GLY A 35 -29.00 -4.14 -16.46
C GLY A 35 -29.58 -5.30 -17.27
N GLU A 36 -29.44 -5.27 -18.59
CA GLU A 36 -29.89 -6.39 -19.45
C GLU A 36 -28.97 -7.62 -19.32
N ARG A 37 -27.67 -7.42 -19.16
CA ARG A 37 -26.67 -8.50 -19.22
C ARG A 37 -26.78 -9.47 -18.05
N PHE A 38 -27.07 -8.98 -16.84
CA PHE A 38 -27.12 -9.77 -15.61
C PHE A 38 -28.55 -9.99 -15.09
N ARG A 39 -29.56 -9.80 -15.97
CA ARG A 39 -30.98 -9.94 -15.58
C ARG A 39 -31.28 -11.24 -14.82
N ASN A 40 -30.70 -12.35 -15.24
CA ASN A 40 -30.92 -13.67 -14.69
C ASN A 40 -29.80 -14.13 -13.75
N HIS A 41 -28.95 -13.20 -13.28
CA HIS A 41 -27.91 -13.56 -12.32
C HIS A 41 -28.54 -14.08 -11.02
N HIS A 42 -27.93 -15.12 -10.42
CA HIS A 42 -28.55 -15.84 -9.30
C HIS A 42 -28.44 -15.13 -7.95
N SER A 43 -27.53 -14.16 -7.82
CA SER A 43 -27.32 -13.39 -6.60
C SER A 43 -27.81 -11.95 -6.76
N ASP A 44 -28.13 -11.28 -5.66
CA ASP A 44 -28.43 -9.85 -5.67
C ASP A 44 -27.16 -9.06 -5.99
N LEU A 45 -27.30 -8.03 -6.84
CA LEU A 45 -26.20 -7.20 -7.34
C LEU A 45 -26.25 -5.77 -6.80
N LYS A 46 -27.34 -5.38 -6.14
CA LYS A 46 -27.48 -4.07 -5.52
C LYS A 46 -26.37 -3.84 -4.50
N GLY A 47 -25.67 -2.71 -4.63
CA GLY A 47 -24.51 -2.38 -3.79
C GLY A 47 -23.16 -2.65 -4.47
N ASN A 48 -23.13 -3.43 -5.57
CA ASN A 48 -21.92 -3.60 -6.37
C ASN A 48 -21.71 -2.38 -7.29
N ASN A 49 -21.23 -1.28 -6.72
CA ASN A 49 -21.07 -0.02 -7.44
C ASN A 49 -20.09 -0.12 -8.62
N ASP A 50 -19.08 -0.96 -8.53
CA ASP A 50 -18.08 -1.15 -9.59
C ASP A 50 -18.72 -1.72 -10.85
N LEU A 51 -19.73 -2.58 -10.70
CA LEU A 51 -20.47 -3.17 -11.81
C LEU A 51 -21.22 -2.13 -12.65
N LEU A 52 -21.58 -0.98 -12.08
CA LEU A 52 -22.28 0.09 -12.79
C LEU A 52 -21.48 0.66 -13.97
N SER A 53 -20.17 0.49 -13.99
CA SER A 53 -19.35 0.82 -15.16
C SER A 53 -19.69 -0.02 -16.39
N ILE A 54 -20.31 -1.20 -16.20
CA ILE A 54 -20.82 -2.06 -17.28
C ILE A 54 -22.32 -1.84 -17.49
N THR A 55 -23.11 -1.76 -16.41
CA THR A 55 -24.57 -1.76 -16.50
C THR A 55 -25.18 -0.36 -16.62
N ARG A 56 -24.55 0.65 -16.04
CA ARG A 56 -24.97 2.06 -16.08
C ARG A 56 -23.79 3.01 -16.34
N PRO A 57 -23.05 2.82 -17.45
CA PRO A 57 -21.91 3.66 -17.80
C PRO A 57 -22.29 5.13 -18.01
N ASP A 58 -23.53 5.43 -18.30
CA ASP A 58 -24.10 6.78 -18.39
C ASP A 58 -23.96 7.54 -17.07
N ILE A 59 -24.35 6.93 -15.95
CA ILE A 59 -24.27 7.52 -14.61
C ILE A 59 -22.81 7.74 -14.20
N ILE A 60 -21.95 6.75 -14.39
CA ILE A 60 -20.53 6.87 -14.04
C ILE A 60 -19.85 7.99 -14.83
N LEU A 61 -20.15 8.10 -16.13
CA LEU A 61 -19.64 9.19 -16.97
C LEU A 61 -20.12 10.56 -16.49
N GLU A 62 -21.39 10.69 -16.11
CA GLU A 62 -21.98 11.93 -15.58
C GLU A 62 -21.30 12.36 -14.28
N ILE A 63 -21.05 11.43 -13.36
CA ILE A 63 -20.34 11.72 -12.10
C ILE A 63 -18.92 12.20 -12.37
N HIS A 64 -18.17 11.53 -13.23
CA HIS A 64 -16.83 11.98 -13.63
C HIS A 64 -16.84 13.40 -14.18
N LYS A 65 -17.79 13.71 -15.08
CA LYS A 65 -17.93 15.06 -15.63
C LYS A 65 -18.25 16.10 -14.57
N ALA A 66 -19.10 15.76 -13.59
CA ALA A 66 -19.45 16.67 -12.50
C ALA A 66 -18.22 17.05 -11.64
N TYR A 67 -17.35 16.10 -11.36
CA TYR A 67 -16.09 16.36 -10.64
C TYR A 67 -15.06 17.14 -11.48
N LEU A 68 -14.96 16.85 -12.77
CA LEU A 68 -14.09 17.61 -13.69
C LEU A 68 -14.56 19.06 -13.84
N GLU A 69 -15.87 19.30 -13.91
CA GLU A 69 -16.48 20.64 -13.96
C GLU A 69 -16.25 21.38 -12.63
N ALA A 70 -16.25 20.69 -11.49
CA ALA A 70 -15.91 21.24 -10.18
C ALA A 70 -14.44 21.64 -10.05
N GLY A 71 -13.58 21.21 -10.96
CA GLY A 71 -12.18 21.63 -11.01
C GLY A 71 -11.16 20.53 -10.74
N ALA A 72 -11.57 19.26 -10.60
CA ALA A 72 -10.64 18.16 -10.43
C ALA A 72 -9.65 18.07 -11.60
N ASP A 73 -8.38 17.84 -11.28
CA ASP A 73 -7.29 17.55 -12.21
C ASP A 73 -7.15 16.05 -12.47
N ILE A 74 -7.41 15.26 -11.44
CA ILE A 74 -7.32 13.80 -11.44
C ILE A 74 -8.69 13.26 -11.03
N ILE A 75 -9.21 12.29 -11.77
CA ILE A 75 -10.42 11.54 -11.41
C ILE A 75 -10.09 10.08 -11.19
N GLU A 76 -10.71 9.47 -10.19
CA GLU A 76 -10.53 8.04 -9.86
C GLU A 76 -11.53 7.19 -10.63
N THR A 77 -11.08 6.02 -11.10
CA THR A 77 -11.98 5.05 -11.73
C THR A 77 -12.96 4.44 -10.71
N ASN A 78 -14.13 4.02 -11.15
CA ASN A 78 -15.12 3.33 -10.32
C ASN A 78 -14.75 1.86 -10.14
N THR A 79 -13.63 1.58 -9.43
CA THR A 79 -13.02 0.26 -9.33
C THR A 79 -12.49 -0.07 -7.94
N PHE A 80 -13.01 0.57 -6.90
CA PHE A 80 -12.56 0.39 -5.51
C PHE A 80 -12.58 -1.09 -5.08
N ASN A 81 -13.60 -1.86 -5.47
CA ASN A 81 -13.75 -3.28 -5.21
C ASN A 81 -13.49 -4.13 -6.48
N GLY A 82 -12.66 -3.66 -7.39
CA GLY A 82 -12.41 -4.27 -8.70
C GLY A 82 -11.48 -5.49 -8.68
N THR A 83 -11.45 -6.29 -7.62
CA THR A 83 -10.68 -7.54 -7.53
C THR A 83 -11.61 -8.76 -7.56
N ARG A 84 -11.11 -9.92 -8.02
CA ARG A 84 -11.86 -11.18 -7.96
C ARG A 84 -12.30 -11.51 -6.52
N ILE A 85 -11.46 -11.20 -5.53
CA ILE A 85 -11.74 -11.40 -4.11
C ILE A 85 -13.01 -10.63 -3.70
N SER A 86 -13.08 -9.34 -4.03
CA SER A 86 -14.24 -8.50 -3.69
C SER A 86 -15.46 -8.85 -4.53
N GLN A 87 -15.29 -9.17 -5.81
CA GLN A 87 -16.38 -9.56 -6.70
C GLN A 87 -16.94 -10.96 -6.42
N SER A 88 -16.23 -11.79 -5.66
CA SER A 88 -16.73 -13.10 -5.22
C SER A 88 -17.95 -12.97 -4.31
N ASP A 89 -18.14 -11.87 -3.60
CA ASP A 89 -19.32 -11.60 -2.79
C ASP A 89 -20.61 -11.53 -3.64
N TYR A 90 -20.45 -11.27 -4.94
CA TYR A 90 -21.53 -11.20 -5.93
C TYR A 90 -21.49 -12.33 -6.97
N HIS A 91 -20.54 -13.28 -6.84
CA HIS A 91 -20.29 -14.33 -7.83
C HIS A 91 -20.01 -13.77 -9.24
N LEU A 92 -19.20 -12.70 -9.30
CA LEU A 92 -18.84 -11.95 -10.52
C LEU A 92 -17.33 -11.90 -10.75
N GLU A 93 -16.59 -12.89 -10.25
CA GLU A 93 -15.12 -12.95 -10.38
C GLU A 93 -14.65 -12.87 -11.84
N ASP A 94 -15.42 -13.48 -12.76
CA ASP A 94 -15.03 -13.57 -14.18
C ASP A 94 -15.21 -12.27 -14.96
N VAL A 95 -15.90 -11.27 -14.41
CA VAL A 95 -16.04 -9.95 -15.07
C VAL A 95 -15.09 -8.90 -14.48
N THR A 96 -14.21 -9.28 -13.56
CA THR A 96 -13.31 -8.37 -12.86
C THR A 96 -12.42 -7.56 -13.80
N TYR A 97 -11.76 -8.22 -14.76
CA TYR A 97 -10.94 -7.53 -15.74
C TYR A 97 -11.76 -6.49 -16.53
N GLU A 98 -12.96 -6.86 -16.99
CA GLU A 98 -13.85 -6.00 -17.77
C GLU A 98 -14.33 -4.80 -16.94
N ILE A 99 -14.68 -4.99 -15.66
CA ILE A 99 -15.03 -3.89 -14.76
C ILE A 99 -13.92 -2.84 -14.73
N ASN A 100 -12.67 -3.25 -14.53
CA ASN A 100 -11.54 -2.34 -14.47
C ASN A 100 -11.26 -1.67 -15.82
N PHE A 101 -11.33 -2.42 -16.91
CA PHE A 101 -11.11 -1.91 -18.26
C PHE A 101 -12.16 -0.87 -18.67
N GLU A 102 -13.44 -1.18 -18.52
CA GLU A 102 -14.52 -0.26 -18.91
C GLU A 102 -14.58 0.96 -17.97
N SER A 103 -14.33 0.79 -16.67
CA SER A 103 -14.25 1.93 -15.73
C SER A 103 -13.15 2.91 -16.11
N ALA A 104 -11.96 2.42 -16.41
CA ALA A 104 -10.85 3.27 -16.84
C ALA A 104 -11.15 3.97 -18.17
N LYS A 105 -11.76 3.27 -19.11
CA LYS A 105 -12.16 3.80 -20.42
C LYS A 105 -13.21 4.90 -20.31
N ILE A 106 -14.21 4.76 -19.43
CA ILE A 106 -15.22 5.79 -19.15
C ILE A 106 -14.54 7.04 -18.57
N ALA A 107 -13.71 6.86 -17.54
CA ALA A 107 -12.98 7.97 -16.93
C ALA A 107 -12.06 8.67 -17.95
N LYS A 108 -11.35 7.89 -18.79
CA LYS A 108 -10.47 8.43 -19.82
C LYS A 108 -11.22 9.24 -20.87
N LYS A 109 -12.43 8.80 -21.24
CA LYS A 109 -13.32 9.56 -22.14
C LYS A 109 -13.66 10.93 -21.55
N ALA A 110 -14.05 10.97 -20.27
CA ALA A 110 -14.36 12.24 -19.58
C ALA A 110 -13.13 13.15 -19.49
N ALA A 111 -12.00 12.62 -19.06
CA ALA A 111 -10.73 13.36 -18.93
C ALA A 111 -10.28 13.94 -20.29
N HIS A 112 -10.37 13.16 -21.35
CA HIS A 112 -10.03 13.60 -22.70
C HIS A 112 -10.95 14.73 -23.19
N GLU A 113 -12.25 14.63 -22.96
CA GLU A 113 -13.21 15.68 -23.34
C GLU A 113 -12.87 17.01 -22.66
N PHE A 114 -12.56 17.01 -21.34
CA PHE A 114 -12.23 18.23 -20.61
C PHE A 114 -10.85 18.77 -20.96
N THR A 115 -9.85 17.91 -21.19
CA THR A 115 -8.53 18.32 -21.67
C THR A 115 -8.62 18.98 -23.05
N SER A 116 -9.46 18.44 -23.95
CA SER A 116 -9.64 19.01 -25.29
C SER A 116 -10.30 20.40 -25.26
N LYS A 117 -11.19 20.63 -24.29
CA LYS A 117 -11.82 21.96 -24.07
C LYS A 117 -10.84 22.98 -23.47
N ASN A 118 -9.91 22.53 -22.65
CA ASN A 118 -8.90 23.37 -21.98
C ASN A 118 -7.55 22.63 -21.92
N PRO A 119 -6.73 22.71 -22.97
CA PRO A 119 -5.42 22.04 -23.00
C PRO A 119 -4.40 22.53 -21.96
N ASP A 120 -4.57 23.77 -21.46
CA ASP A 120 -3.69 24.32 -20.44
C ASP A 120 -3.96 23.72 -19.04
N LYS A 121 -5.11 23.07 -18.89
CA LYS A 121 -5.48 22.32 -17.68
C LYS A 121 -5.76 20.85 -18.04
N PRO A 122 -4.76 20.04 -18.34
CA PRO A 122 -4.96 18.64 -18.69
C PRO A 122 -5.54 17.85 -17.50
N ARG A 123 -6.37 16.84 -17.81
CA ARG A 123 -6.99 15.94 -16.83
C ARG A 123 -6.40 14.55 -16.92
N PHE A 124 -6.31 13.89 -15.78
CA PHE A 124 -5.69 12.59 -15.64
C PHE A 124 -6.66 11.60 -14.99
N VAL A 125 -6.43 10.32 -15.24
CA VAL A 125 -7.20 9.21 -14.68
C VAL A 125 -6.32 8.40 -13.74
N ALA A 126 -6.72 8.31 -12.48
CA ALA A 126 -6.16 7.39 -11.51
C ALA A 126 -6.98 6.10 -11.48
N GLY A 127 -6.35 4.98 -11.82
CA GLY A 127 -6.93 3.66 -11.66
C GLY A 127 -6.97 3.29 -10.18
N ALA A 128 -8.14 3.35 -9.58
CA ALA A 128 -8.34 3.08 -8.16
C ALA A 128 -8.27 1.59 -7.86
N MET A 129 -7.42 1.22 -6.90
CA MET A 129 -7.18 -0.14 -6.41
C MET A 129 -7.38 -0.14 -4.89
N GLY A 130 -8.60 -0.42 -4.46
CA GLY A 130 -8.97 -0.41 -3.05
C GLY A 130 -8.50 -1.67 -2.29
N PRO A 131 -8.74 -1.72 -0.98
CA PRO A 131 -8.43 -2.89 -0.16
C PRO A 131 -9.38 -4.05 -0.47
N THR A 132 -8.95 -5.26 -0.12
CA THR A 132 -9.80 -6.44 -0.18
C THR A 132 -10.44 -6.72 1.20
N ASN A 133 -11.54 -7.48 1.21
CA ASN A 133 -12.19 -7.94 2.45
C ASN A 133 -11.40 -9.04 3.19
N LYS A 134 -10.28 -9.50 2.61
CA LYS A 134 -9.34 -10.45 3.23
C LYS A 134 -7.99 -9.78 3.42
N THR A 135 -7.38 -10.00 4.57
CA THR A 135 -6.11 -9.39 4.98
C THR A 135 -5.02 -10.43 5.17
N ALA A 136 -3.79 -10.08 4.76
CA ALA A 136 -2.64 -10.96 4.89
C ALA A 136 -1.87 -10.79 6.21
N SER A 137 -2.11 -9.67 6.95
CA SER A 137 -1.47 -9.42 8.25
C SER A 137 -2.32 -9.77 9.45
N ILE A 138 -3.65 -9.85 9.28
CA ILE A 138 -4.60 -10.03 10.38
C ILE A 138 -5.34 -11.35 10.23
N SER A 139 -5.45 -12.10 11.33
CA SER A 139 -6.30 -13.29 11.36
C SER A 139 -7.77 -12.90 11.51
N PRO A 140 -8.69 -13.48 10.73
CA PRO A 140 -10.12 -13.34 10.95
C PRO A 140 -10.62 -14.22 12.11
N ASP A 141 -9.77 -15.12 12.63
CA ASP A 141 -10.08 -16.04 13.74
C ASP A 141 -9.28 -15.67 14.98
N VAL A 142 -9.96 -15.12 15.98
CA VAL A 142 -9.35 -14.69 17.25
C VAL A 142 -8.68 -15.86 18.00
N ASN A 143 -9.19 -17.10 17.84
CA ASN A 143 -8.63 -18.26 18.47
C ASN A 143 -7.43 -18.86 17.72
N ASN A 144 -7.19 -18.41 16.51
CA ASN A 144 -6.05 -18.84 15.68
C ASN A 144 -5.32 -17.62 15.09
N PRO A 145 -4.54 -16.91 15.89
CA PRO A 145 -3.89 -15.64 15.48
C PRO A 145 -2.89 -15.82 14.33
N GLY A 146 -2.33 -17.03 14.15
CA GLY A 146 -1.43 -17.34 13.03
C GLY A 146 -2.12 -17.62 11.71
N TYR A 147 -3.46 -17.78 11.69
CA TYR A 147 -4.20 -18.05 10.45
C TYR A 147 -4.30 -16.80 9.57
N ARG A 148 -4.26 -17.02 8.26
CA ARG A 148 -4.51 -15.97 7.25
C ARG A 148 -5.52 -16.50 6.23
N ALA A 149 -6.58 -15.71 5.98
CA ALA A 149 -7.63 -16.07 5.04
C ALA A 149 -7.21 -15.91 3.57
N ILE A 150 -6.05 -15.32 3.34
CA ILE A 150 -5.48 -15.10 2.00
C ILE A 150 -3.96 -15.10 2.08
N THR A 151 -3.31 -15.54 1.02
CA THR A 151 -1.87 -15.50 0.85
C THR A 151 -1.41 -14.26 0.09
N PHE A 152 -0.15 -13.88 0.25
CA PHE A 152 0.47 -12.81 -0.51
C PHE A 152 0.38 -13.06 -2.02
N ASP A 153 0.61 -14.29 -2.47
CA ASP A 153 0.60 -14.65 -3.90
C ASP A 153 -0.81 -14.56 -4.52
N GLU A 154 -1.84 -14.93 -3.77
CA GLU A 154 -3.23 -14.74 -4.20
C GLU A 154 -3.56 -13.25 -4.34
N LEU A 155 -3.12 -12.41 -3.40
CA LEU A 155 -3.27 -10.96 -3.51
C LEU A 155 -2.53 -10.41 -4.72
N VAL A 156 -1.28 -10.83 -4.96
CA VAL A 156 -0.51 -10.41 -6.15
C VAL A 156 -1.27 -10.73 -7.43
N THR A 157 -1.82 -11.95 -7.54
CA THR A 157 -2.58 -12.38 -8.73
C THR A 157 -3.82 -11.50 -8.95
N ASN A 158 -4.55 -11.19 -7.88
CA ASN A 158 -5.76 -10.37 -7.95
C ASN A 158 -5.45 -8.90 -8.33
N TYR A 159 -4.47 -8.30 -7.67
CA TYR A 159 -4.08 -6.93 -7.98
C TYR A 159 -3.40 -6.79 -9.35
N TYR A 160 -2.72 -7.84 -9.83
CA TYR A 160 -2.17 -7.86 -11.18
C TYR A 160 -3.28 -7.78 -12.24
N GLU A 161 -4.35 -8.60 -12.13
CA GLU A 161 -5.50 -8.57 -13.04
C GLU A 161 -6.19 -7.19 -13.02
N GLN A 162 -6.38 -6.62 -11.82
CA GLN A 162 -6.95 -5.28 -11.65
C GLN A 162 -6.10 -4.22 -12.33
N ALA A 163 -4.81 -4.14 -12.00
CA ALA A 163 -3.88 -3.16 -12.59
C ALA A 163 -3.80 -3.30 -14.11
N LYS A 164 -3.82 -4.55 -14.62
CA LYS A 164 -3.81 -4.83 -16.05
C LYS A 164 -5.05 -4.26 -16.74
N GLY A 165 -6.24 -4.51 -16.21
CA GLY A 165 -7.49 -3.97 -16.74
C GLY A 165 -7.49 -2.43 -16.74
N LEU A 166 -7.05 -1.81 -15.65
CA LEU A 166 -6.94 -0.35 -15.52
C LEU A 166 -5.98 0.27 -16.55
N MET A 167 -4.80 -0.32 -16.72
CA MET A 167 -3.82 0.16 -17.72
C MET A 167 -4.32 -0.02 -19.15
N ASP A 168 -4.94 -1.16 -19.45
CA ASP A 168 -5.51 -1.44 -20.79
C ASP A 168 -6.67 -0.50 -21.12
N GLY A 169 -7.45 -0.09 -20.10
CA GLY A 169 -8.54 0.89 -20.24
C GLY A 169 -8.05 2.34 -20.33
N GLY A 170 -6.76 2.60 -20.14
CA GLY A 170 -6.14 3.91 -20.36
C GLY A 170 -5.92 4.76 -19.11
N ALA A 171 -5.85 4.17 -17.93
CA ALA A 171 -5.45 4.88 -16.72
C ALA A 171 -4.05 5.50 -16.88
N ASP A 172 -3.89 6.74 -16.40
CA ASP A 172 -2.63 7.50 -16.43
C ASP A 172 -1.78 7.25 -15.19
N ILE A 173 -2.41 6.85 -14.09
CA ILE A 173 -1.83 6.62 -12.77
C ILE A 173 -2.47 5.35 -12.20
N LEU A 174 -1.74 4.57 -11.40
CA LEU A 174 -2.33 3.54 -10.54
C LEU A 174 -2.34 4.04 -9.10
N LEU A 175 -3.50 3.99 -8.44
CA LEU A 175 -3.71 4.46 -7.08
C LEU A 175 -4.12 3.30 -6.18
N VAL A 176 -3.20 2.86 -5.33
CA VAL A 176 -3.50 1.91 -4.25
C VAL A 176 -3.98 2.71 -3.06
N GLU A 177 -5.27 2.65 -2.76
CA GLU A 177 -5.91 3.56 -1.81
C GLU A 177 -6.56 2.87 -0.62
N THR A 178 -6.85 3.67 0.41
CA THR A 178 -7.53 3.23 1.65
C THR A 178 -6.82 2.03 2.29
N VAL A 179 -5.49 2.07 2.24
CA VAL A 179 -4.68 0.98 2.75
C VAL A 179 -4.74 0.93 4.26
N PHE A 180 -5.31 -0.13 4.80
CA PHE A 180 -5.35 -0.42 6.23
C PHE A 180 -4.53 -1.65 6.63
N ASP A 181 -4.07 -2.45 5.65
CA ASP A 181 -3.12 -3.55 5.81
C ASP A 181 -1.94 -3.36 4.85
N THR A 182 -0.76 -3.08 5.41
CA THR A 182 0.43 -2.77 4.60
C THR A 182 0.95 -3.98 3.82
N LEU A 183 0.73 -5.20 4.29
CA LEU A 183 1.13 -6.40 3.53
C LEU A 183 0.28 -6.57 2.27
N ASN A 184 -1.04 -6.28 2.34
CA ASN A 184 -1.90 -6.21 1.16
C ASN A 184 -1.40 -5.14 0.18
N CYS A 185 -1.02 -3.97 0.68
CA CYS A 185 -0.44 -2.91 -0.15
C CYS A 185 0.86 -3.36 -0.84
N LYS A 186 1.75 -4.02 -0.11
CA LYS A 186 3.00 -4.56 -0.68
C LYS A 186 2.73 -5.59 -1.78
N ALA A 187 1.69 -6.41 -1.63
CA ALA A 187 1.26 -7.34 -2.69
C ALA A 187 0.75 -6.59 -3.94
N ALA A 188 -0.03 -5.52 -3.76
CA ALA A 188 -0.46 -4.67 -4.87
C ALA A 188 0.73 -3.99 -5.56
N LEU A 189 1.67 -3.44 -4.81
CA LEU A 189 2.89 -2.83 -5.36
C LEU A 189 3.78 -3.84 -6.10
N PHE A 190 3.89 -5.06 -5.57
CA PHE A 190 4.61 -6.16 -6.22
C PHE A 190 3.96 -6.53 -7.56
N ALA A 191 2.63 -6.64 -7.60
CA ALA A 191 1.87 -6.89 -8.82
C ALA A 191 2.05 -5.78 -9.86
N ILE A 192 1.96 -4.52 -9.44
CA ILE A 192 2.18 -3.35 -10.29
C ILE A 192 3.60 -3.35 -10.87
N GLN A 193 4.60 -3.66 -10.05
CA GLN A 193 5.98 -3.69 -10.52
C GLN A 193 6.23 -4.80 -11.54
N ASN A 194 5.65 -6.00 -11.35
CA ASN A 194 5.70 -7.06 -12.34
C ASN A 194 5.10 -6.60 -13.69
N LEU A 195 3.94 -5.95 -13.64
CA LEU A 195 3.26 -5.45 -14.84
C LEU A 195 4.04 -4.31 -15.52
N LYS A 196 4.65 -3.41 -14.73
CA LYS A 196 5.52 -2.35 -15.27
C LYS A 196 6.74 -2.93 -15.99
N GLU A 197 7.38 -3.93 -15.44
CA GLU A 197 8.53 -4.60 -16.05
C GLU A 197 8.12 -5.34 -17.34
N GLU A 198 7.03 -6.12 -17.30
CA GLU A 198 6.51 -6.85 -18.46
C GLU A 198 6.20 -5.91 -19.63
N ARG A 199 5.66 -4.72 -19.34
CA ARG A 199 5.23 -3.75 -20.36
C ARG A 199 6.24 -2.66 -20.65
N ASN A 200 7.39 -2.68 -19.98
CA ASN A 200 8.36 -1.57 -20.00
C ASN A 200 7.67 -0.22 -19.77
N SER A 201 6.79 -0.16 -18.78
CA SER A 201 5.95 1.00 -18.45
C SER A 201 6.49 1.77 -17.25
N ASN A 202 6.45 3.10 -17.33
CA ASN A 202 6.77 4.01 -16.24
C ASN A 202 5.52 4.68 -15.66
N ILE A 203 4.37 3.98 -15.67
CA ILE A 203 3.13 4.52 -15.09
C ILE A 203 3.37 4.96 -13.64
N PRO A 204 2.99 6.20 -13.26
CA PRO A 204 3.11 6.67 -11.88
C PRO A 204 2.25 5.82 -10.93
N VAL A 205 2.74 5.66 -9.70
CA VAL A 205 2.02 4.94 -8.65
C VAL A 205 1.80 5.87 -7.47
N MET A 206 0.55 6.02 -7.08
CA MET A 206 0.13 6.68 -5.85
C MET A 206 -0.27 5.64 -4.81
N VAL A 207 0.04 5.90 -3.55
CA VAL A 207 -0.44 5.08 -2.42
C VAL A 207 -1.08 5.98 -1.39
N SER A 208 -2.23 5.58 -0.87
CA SER A 208 -2.91 6.29 0.21
C SER A 208 -3.30 5.33 1.33
N GLY A 209 -2.76 5.57 2.53
CA GLY A 209 -3.09 4.83 3.72
C GLY A 209 -4.34 5.38 4.42
N THR A 210 -4.91 4.57 5.28
CA THR A 210 -6.01 5.02 6.15
C THR A 210 -5.68 4.77 7.61
N ILE A 211 -5.80 5.82 8.42
CA ILE A 211 -5.65 5.76 9.87
C ILE A 211 -7.01 5.45 10.45
N THR A 212 -7.12 4.31 11.11
CA THR A 212 -8.43 3.76 11.51
C THR A 212 -8.94 4.26 12.86
N ASP A 213 -8.06 4.80 13.69
CA ASP A 213 -8.42 5.25 15.02
C ASP A 213 -7.60 6.45 15.53
N ALA A 214 -7.94 6.92 16.72
CA ALA A 214 -7.27 8.04 17.37
C ALA A 214 -5.83 7.72 17.84
N SER A 215 -5.39 6.46 17.81
CA SER A 215 -4.01 6.09 18.14
C SER A 215 -3.02 6.42 17.02
N GLY A 216 -3.52 6.79 15.83
CA GLY A 216 -2.69 7.15 14.70
C GLY A 216 -2.14 5.95 13.94
N ARG A 217 -2.80 4.79 14.04
CA ARG A 217 -2.34 3.55 13.41
C ARG A 217 -3.31 3.08 12.33
N THR A 218 -2.78 2.36 11.36
CA THR A 218 -3.57 1.55 10.42
C THR A 218 -4.23 0.39 11.17
N LEU A 219 -5.20 -0.28 10.56
CA LEU A 219 -5.85 -1.45 11.17
C LEU A 219 -4.85 -2.57 11.47
N SER A 220 -3.83 -2.74 10.62
CA SER A 220 -2.75 -3.71 10.86
C SER A 220 -1.70 -3.24 11.88
N GLY A 221 -1.90 -2.09 12.52
CA GLY A 221 -1.16 -1.61 13.69
C GLY A 221 0.01 -0.68 13.41
N GLN A 222 0.34 -0.38 12.16
CA GLN A 222 1.47 0.50 11.82
C GLN A 222 1.16 1.98 12.05
N THR A 223 2.16 2.73 12.53
CA THR A 223 2.17 4.19 12.50
C THR A 223 2.33 4.70 11.06
N ALA A 224 1.99 5.97 10.80
CA ALA A 224 2.06 6.55 9.45
C ALA A 224 3.49 6.52 8.87
N ASP A 225 4.49 6.76 9.68
CA ASP A 225 5.89 6.71 9.29
C ASP A 225 6.39 5.27 9.06
N ALA A 226 6.01 4.29 9.89
CA ALA A 226 6.30 2.88 9.66
C ALA A 226 5.64 2.38 8.37
N PHE A 227 4.41 2.79 8.10
CA PHE A 227 3.73 2.53 6.84
C PHE A 227 4.53 3.04 5.65
N TYR A 228 4.93 4.33 5.67
CA TYR A 228 5.71 4.91 4.58
C TYR A 228 7.05 4.18 4.37
N ILE A 229 7.81 3.90 5.44
CA ILE A 229 9.08 3.17 5.35
C ILE A 229 8.89 1.80 4.70
N SER A 230 7.77 1.13 4.97
CA SER A 230 7.47 -0.20 4.42
C SER A 230 7.22 -0.21 2.91
N ILE A 231 6.78 0.91 2.33
CA ILE A 231 6.37 1.00 0.92
C ILE A 231 7.25 1.94 0.06
N ALA A 232 8.15 2.70 0.67
CA ALA A 232 8.98 3.69 -0.02
C ALA A 232 9.90 3.10 -1.13
N HIS A 233 10.12 1.79 -1.13
CA HIS A 233 10.88 1.07 -2.16
C HIS A 233 10.22 1.08 -3.54
N ALA A 234 8.92 1.36 -3.63
CA ALA A 234 8.13 1.24 -4.87
C ALA A 234 8.27 2.43 -5.83
N ASP A 235 9.17 3.38 -5.55
CA ASP A 235 9.37 4.59 -6.37
C ASP A 235 8.04 5.33 -6.61
N LEU A 236 7.42 5.76 -5.51
CA LEU A 236 6.08 6.34 -5.51
C LEU A 236 6.06 7.74 -6.13
N PHE A 237 5.04 8.02 -6.94
CA PHE A 237 4.70 9.38 -7.35
C PHE A 237 4.19 10.20 -6.17
N SER A 238 3.30 9.61 -5.36
CA SER A 238 2.86 10.20 -4.10
C SER A 238 2.53 9.15 -3.05
N VAL A 239 2.66 9.55 -1.79
CA VAL A 239 2.09 8.86 -0.63
C VAL A 239 1.12 9.78 0.05
N GLY A 240 0.09 9.25 0.70
CA GLY A 240 -0.88 10.10 1.36
C GLY A 240 -1.76 9.35 2.34
N LEU A 241 -2.79 10.06 2.80
CA LEU A 241 -3.79 9.54 3.71
C LEU A 241 -5.19 9.91 3.21
N ASN A 242 -6.13 8.97 3.36
CA ASN A 242 -7.54 9.20 3.03
C ASN A 242 -8.47 8.43 3.96
N CYS A 243 -9.74 8.79 3.92
CA CYS A 243 -10.84 8.09 4.57
C CYS A 243 -10.71 8.02 6.11
N ALA A 244 -11.59 7.27 6.75
CA ALA A 244 -11.78 7.03 8.18
C ALA A 244 -11.91 8.31 9.04
N LEU A 245 -11.01 9.26 8.92
CA LEU A 245 -10.94 10.49 9.68
C LEU A 245 -11.39 11.70 8.84
N GLY A 246 -11.93 12.72 9.51
CA GLY A 246 -12.09 14.04 8.94
C GLY A 246 -10.77 14.79 8.82
N ALA A 247 -10.77 15.93 8.13
CA ALA A 247 -9.55 16.70 7.87
C ALA A 247 -8.83 17.12 9.17
N LYS A 248 -9.57 17.49 10.19
CA LYS A 248 -9.01 17.92 11.49
C LYS A 248 -8.20 16.82 12.16
N GLU A 249 -8.75 15.62 12.22
CA GLU A 249 -8.12 14.48 12.86
C GLU A 249 -6.99 13.88 12.02
N LEU A 250 -7.06 14.03 10.70
CA LEU A 250 -6.05 13.56 9.77
C LEU A 250 -4.75 14.38 9.83
N ARG A 251 -4.87 15.66 10.18
CA ARG A 251 -3.80 16.65 10.10
C ARG A 251 -2.49 16.26 10.81
N PRO A 252 -2.46 15.79 12.08
CA PRO A 252 -1.21 15.45 12.75
C PRO A 252 -0.48 14.29 12.04
N HIS A 253 -1.21 13.27 11.56
CA HIS A 253 -0.63 12.13 10.86
C HIS A 253 -0.12 12.52 9.47
N LEU A 254 -0.77 13.49 8.83
CA LEU A 254 -0.33 14.07 7.58
C LEU A 254 0.97 14.88 7.75
N GLU A 255 1.12 15.59 8.88
CA GLU A 255 2.34 16.31 9.23
C GLU A 255 3.52 15.34 9.42
N ASP A 256 3.33 14.26 10.18
CA ASP A 256 4.34 13.21 10.36
C ASP A 256 4.77 12.62 9.02
N LEU A 257 3.80 12.23 8.18
CA LEU A 257 4.07 11.68 6.87
C LEU A 257 4.80 12.68 5.95
N SER A 258 4.32 13.93 5.91
CA SER A 258 4.93 15.01 5.13
C SER A 258 6.36 15.29 5.58
N ALA A 259 6.62 15.11 6.86
CA ALA A 259 7.94 15.30 7.43
C ALA A 259 8.98 14.30 6.91
N ILE A 260 8.61 13.10 6.50
CA ILE A 260 9.54 12.01 6.11
C ILE A 260 9.47 11.62 4.63
N ALA A 261 8.35 11.90 3.93
CA ALA A 261 8.16 11.48 2.55
C ALA A 261 9.09 12.22 1.59
N ASP A 262 9.85 11.48 0.79
CA ASP A 262 10.72 11.97 -0.28
C ASP A 262 10.05 11.98 -1.67
N CYS A 263 8.75 11.70 -1.71
CA CYS A 263 7.85 11.85 -2.85
C CYS A 263 6.76 12.89 -2.56
N LEU A 264 5.85 13.12 -3.51
CA LEU A 264 4.69 13.99 -3.30
C LEU A 264 3.79 13.46 -2.18
N VAL A 265 3.05 14.36 -1.52
CA VAL A 265 2.10 13.99 -0.46
C VAL A 265 0.69 14.34 -0.89
N SER A 266 -0.25 13.39 -0.70
CA SER A 266 -1.67 13.55 -0.98
C SER A 266 -2.54 13.45 0.28
N ALA A 267 -3.65 14.18 0.31
CA ALA A 267 -4.66 14.08 1.36
C ALA A 267 -6.07 14.24 0.78
N TYR A 268 -6.93 13.24 1.03
CA TYR A 268 -8.34 13.32 0.66
C TYR A 268 -9.23 12.75 1.78
N PRO A 269 -9.49 13.60 2.80
CA PRO A 269 -10.27 13.23 3.97
C PRO A 269 -11.77 13.08 3.65
N ASN A 270 -12.50 12.47 4.59
CA ASN A 270 -13.94 12.45 4.58
C ASN A 270 -14.51 13.88 4.84
N ALA A 271 -15.76 14.12 4.43
CA ALA A 271 -16.51 15.32 4.80
C ALA A 271 -16.96 15.28 6.28
N GLY A 272 -15.98 15.29 7.19
CA GLY A 272 -16.17 15.09 8.61
C GLY A 272 -16.20 13.60 9.01
N ARG A 273 -16.71 13.34 10.22
CA ARG A 273 -16.99 11.98 10.69
C ARG A 273 -18.44 11.61 10.37
N PRO A 274 -18.74 10.31 10.13
CA PRO A 274 -20.12 9.91 9.98
C PRO A 274 -20.87 10.18 11.30
N ASN A 275 -22.06 10.79 11.19
CA ASN A 275 -22.95 11.03 12.32
C ASN A 275 -23.66 9.71 12.74
N GLU A 276 -24.52 9.77 13.75
CA GLU A 276 -25.28 8.61 14.27
C GLU A 276 -26.12 7.88 13.20
N LEU A 277 -26.46 8.56 12.12
CA LEU A 277 -27.19 8.03 10.97
C LEU A 277 -26.29 7.58 9.83
N GLY A 278 -24.97 7.64 10.01
CA GLY A 278 -23.98 7.30 8.99
C GLY A 278 -23.82 8.34 7.88
N ALA A 279 -24.42 9.52 8.02
CA ALA A 279 -24.29 10.61 7.06
C ALA A 279 -23.08 11.49 7.40
N TYR A 280 -22.52 12.11 6.36
CA TYR A 280 -21.43 13.10 6.48
C TYR A 280 -22.02 14.50 6.35
N ASP A 281 -21.70 15.40 7.28
CA ASP A 281 -22.35 16.70 7.45
C ASP A 281 -21.41 17.91 7.38
N GLN A 282 -20.09 17.67 7.19
CA GLN A 282 -19.15 18.78 7.02
C GLN A 282 -19.42 19.49 5.69
N SER A 283 -19.58 20.81 5.78
CA SER A 283 -19.89 21.65 4.61
C SER A 283 -18.66 21.87 3.70
N PRO A 284 -18.89 22.24 2.41
CA PRO A 284 -17.80 22.63 1.51
C PRO A 284 -16.91 23.76 2.06
N ASP A 285 -17.47 24.76 2.74
CA ASP A 285 -16.71 25.88 3.30
C ASP A 285 -15.83 25.46 4.48
N GLU A 286 -16.31 24.58 5.34
CA GLU A 286 -15.51 24.01 6.43
C GLU A 286 -14.34 23.17 5.88
N MET A 287 -14.61 22.32 4.89
CA MET A 287 -13.57 21.52 4.24
C MET A 287 -12.54 22.41 3.55
N LYS A 288 -12.98 23.46 2.85
CA LYS A 288 -12.12 24.48 2.22
C LYS A 288 -11.10 25.03 3.21
N ALA A 289 -11.53 25.40 4.42
CA ALA A 289 -10.65 25.99 5.43
C ALA A 289 -9.54 25.01 5.88
N PHE A 290 -9.85 23.72 6.08
CA PHE A 290 -8.86 22.72 6.43
C PHE A 290 -7.86 22.46 5.30
N ILE A 291 -8.34 22.33 4.07
CA ILE A 291 -7.48 22.11 2.90
C ILE A 291 -6.54 23.30 2.67
N GLN A 292 -7.05 24.52 2.83
CA GLN A 292 -6.24 25.73 2.73
C GLN A 292 -5.13 25.76 3.80
N GLU A 293 -5.43 25.29 5.02
CA GLU A 293 -4.44 25.17 6.10
C GLU A 293 -3.38 24.09 5.74
N PHE A 294 -3.75 22.93 5.23
CA PHE A 294 -2.81 21.90 4.82
C PHE A 294 -1.79 22.41 3.77
N VAL A 295 -2.29 23.15 2.78
CA VAL A 295 -1.45 23.72 1.73
C VAL A 295 -0.57 24.84 2.26
N SER A 296 -1.12 25.79 3.04
CA SER A 296 -0.37 26.91 3.60
C SER A 296 0.71 26.46 4.60
N SER A 297 0.49 25.34 5.28
CA SER A 297 1.48 24.70 6.15
C SER A 297 2.52 23.87 5.37
N GLY A 298 2.42 23.79 4.04
CA GLY A 298 3.35 23.04 3.20
C GLY A 298 3.30 21.53 3.40
N LEU A 299 2.12 20.97 3.70
CA LEU A 299 1.98 19.55 4.01
C LEU A 299 1.68 18.70 2.77
N VAL A 300 1.09 19.27 1.72
CA VAL A 300 0.52 18.49 0.60
C VAL A 300 0.85 19.06 -0.78
N ASN A 301 0.82 18.16 -1.76
CA ASN A 301 0.93 18.44 -3.19
C ASN A 301 -0.38 18.15 -3.94
N ILE A 302 -1.17 17.21 -3.42
CA ILE A 302 -2.40 16.72 -4.02
C ILE A 302 -3.47 16.72 -2.93
N ILE A 303 -4.62 17.29 -3.24
CA ILE A 303 -5.77 17.34 -2.31
C ILE A 303 -7.01 16.81 -3.01
N GLY A 304 -7.94 16.30 -2.25
CA GLY A 304 -9.24 15.82 -2.74
C GLY A 304 -10.19 15.49 -1.61
N GLY A 305 -11.21 14.72 -1.91
CA GLY A 305 -12.20 14.29 -0.93
C GLY A 305 -12.49 12.80 -0.99
N CYS A 306 -12.86 12.22 0.16
CA CYS A 306 -13.33 10.85 0.28
C CYS A 306 -14.81 10.85 0.68
N CYS A 307 -15.26 9.91 1.52
CA CYS A 307 -16.66 9.73 1.86
C CYS A 307 -17.39 11.04 2.23
N GLY A 308 -18.61 11.19 1.72
CA GLY A 308 -19.45 12.37 1.93
C GLY A 308 -19.13 13.59 1.07
N THR A 309 -17.99 13.61 0.37
CA THR A 309 -17.64 14.74 -0.50
C THR A 309 -18.40 14.69 -1.83
N THR A 310 -18.66 15.89 -2.37
CA THR A 310 -19.48 16.13 -3.56
C THR A 310 -18.76 17.09 -4.50
N PRO A 311 -19.25 17.31 -5.72
CA PRO A 311 -18.68 18.32 -6.61
C PRO A 311 -18.55 19.70 -5.98
N ASP A 312 -19.47 20.10 -5.07
CA ASP A 312 -19.38 21.40 -4.39
C ASP A 312 -18.20 21.47 -3.43
N HIS A 313 -17.88 20.36 -2.73
CA HIS A 313 -16.67 20.26 -1.90
C HIS A 313 -15.41 20.40 -2.77
N ILE A 314 -15.36 19.69 -3.89
CA ILE A 314 -14.20 19.74 -4.79
C ILE A 314 -14.03 21.14 -5.40
N ARG A 315 -15.12 21.81 -5.76
CA ARG A 315 -15.08 23.20 -6.24
C ARG A 315 -14.51 24.14 -5.19
N ALA A 316 -15.00 24.04 -3.96
CA ALA A 316 -14.53 24.85 -2.84
C ALA A 316 -13.02 24.62 -2.58
N MET A 317 -12.57 23.36 -2.63
CA MET A 317 -11.16 23.03 -2.48
C MET A 317 -10.31 23.56 -3.65
N ALA A 318 -10.77 23.38 -4.89
CA ALA A 318 -10.05 23.86 -6.09
C ALA A 318 -9.86 25.40 -6.06
N GLU A 319 -10.89 26.12 -5.62
CA GLU A 319 -10.80 27.57 -5.41
C GLU A 319 -9.81 27.93 -4.30
N ALA A 320 -9.81 27.15 -3.20
CA ALA A 320 -8.96 27.41 -2.04
C ALA A 320 -7.46 27.32 -2.36
N VAL A 321 -7.08 26.41 -3.24
CA VAL A 321 -5.66 26.14 -3.56
C VAL A 321 -5.16 26.88 -4.79
N GLN A 322 -6.02 27.64 -5.45
CA GLN A 322 -5.66 28.41 -6.64
C GLN A 322 -4.53 29.41 -6.35
N GLY A 323 -3.41 29.26 -7.06
CA GLY A 323 -2.23 30.13 -6.88
C GLY A 323 -1.38 29.83 -5.66
N MET A 324 -1.75 28.84 -4.84
CA MET A 324 -0.94 28.41 -3.70
C MET A 324 0.21 27.49 -4.16
N GLN A 325 1.33 27.59 -3.45
CA GLN A 325 2.49 26.74 -3.73
C GLN A 325 2.31 25.34 -3.14
N PRO A 326 2.65 24.27 -3.88
CA PRO A 326 2.64 22.92 -3.34
C PRO A 326 3.77 22.72 -2.33
N ARG A 327 3.67 21.65 -1.52
CA ARG A 327 4.73 21.23 -0.62
C ARG A 327 6.06 21.05 -1.37
N SER A 328 7.12 21.60 -0.82
CA SER A 328 8.48 21.36 -1.31
C SER A 328 8.99 20.01 -0.82
N LEU A 329 9.67 19.25 -1.69
CA LEU A 329 10.29 18.00 -1.28
C LEU A 329 11.42 18.28 -0.27
N PRO A 330 11.47 17.56 0.87
CA PRO A 330 12.47 17.80 1.89
C PRO A 330 13.87 17.44 1.38
N GLN A 331 14.80 18.39 1.52
CA GLN A 331 16.22 18.10 1.30
C GLN A 331 16.81 17.49 2.58
N ARG A 332 16.92 16.17 2.62
CA ARG A 332 17.42 15.46 3.79
C ARG A 332 18.54 14.49 3.44
N LYS A 333 19.47 14.29 4.39
CA LYS A 333 20.38 13.14 4.35
C LYS A 333 19.52 11.86 4.39
N LYS A 334 19.65 11.02 3.37
CA LYS A 334 18.98 9.71 3.38
C LYS A 334 19.56 8.88 4.51
N MET A 335 18.72 8.48 5.46
CA MET A 335 19.05 7.57 6.54
C MET A 335 18.47 6.20 6.25
N SER A 336 19.15 5.14 6.69
CA SER A 336 18.59 3.80 6.63
C SER A 336 17.43 3.72 7.60
N GLY A 337 16.29 3.23 7.11
CA GLY A 337 15.10 3.02 7.91
C GLY A 337 14.57 1.61 7.73
N TYR A 338 14.10 1.02 8.83
CA TYR A 338 13.43 -0.26 8.89
C TYR A 338 12.13 -0.08 9.67
N SER A 339 11.23 -1.04 9.60
CA SER A 339 9.98 -0.95 10.35
C SER A 339 9.41 -2.31 10.72
N GLY A 340 8.89 -2.38 11.94
CA GLY A 340 7.82 -3.29 12.32
C GLY A 340 6.50 -2.52 12.28
N LEU A 341 5.75 -2.52 13.39
CA LEU A 341 4.61 -1.60 13.56
C LEU A 341 5.09 -0.17 13.84
N GLU A 342 6.33 -0.03 14.28
CA GLU A 342 6.99 1.24 14.56
C GLU A 342 8.25 1.40 13.69
N PRO A 343 8.68 2.64 13.41
CA PRO A 343 9.88 2.90 12.63
C PRO A 343 11.15 2.66 13.44
N LEU A 344 12.20 2.17 12.80
CA LEU A 344 13.57 2.16 13.29
C LEU A 344 14.43 2.92 12.28
N ILE A 345 14.76 4.17 12.57
CA ILE A 345 15.63 5.02 11.75
C ILE A 345 17.05 4.97 12.31
N VAL A 346 18.01 4.63 11.48
CA VAL A 346 19.44 4.62 11.85
C VAL A 346 19.97 6.05 11.84
N ARG A 347 19.99 6.68 13.02
CA ARG A 347 20.45 8.05 13.21
C ARG A 347 21.86 8.09 13.81
N ASP A 348 22.55 9.19 13.58
CA ASP A 348 23.92 9.38 14.08
C ASP A 348 24.01 9.42 15.63
N ASP A 349 22.90 9.69 16.33
CA ASP A 349 22.77 9.69 17.80
C ASP A 349 22.49 8.31 18.40
N LEU A 350 22.20 7.30 17.58
CA LEU A 350 22.11 5.91 18.02
C LEU A 350 23.51 5.30 18.10
N ASN A 351 23.92 4.88 19.30
CA ASN A 351 25.25 4.29 19.50
C ASN A 351 25.41 2.93 18.82
N PHE A 352 24.42 2.06 19.04
CA PHE A 352 24.46 0.68 18.58
C PHE A 352 23.04 0.15 18.37
N ILE A 353 22.83 -0.63 17.31
CA ILE A 353 21.54 -1.31 17.07
C ILE A 353 21.73 -2.78 17.43
N ASN A 354 21.00 -3.24 18.45
CA ASN A 354 21.05 -4.62 18.90
C ASN A 354 20.09 -5.49 18.11
N ILE A 355 20.63 -6.58 17.56
CA ILE A 355 19.85 -7.64 16.90
C ILE A 355 19.77 -8.82 17.86
N GLY A 356 18.56 -9.22 18.24
CA GLY A 356 18.33 -10.38 19.08
C GLY A 356 18.35 -11.67 18.25
N GLU A 357 19.24 -12.61 18.58
CA GLU A 357 19.46 -13.86 17.83
C GLU A 357 18.99 -15.11 18.58
N ARG A 358 18.02 -15.00 19.50
CA ARG A 358 17.50 -16.17 20.25
C ARG A 358 16.32 -16.87 19.59
N THR A 359 15.72 -16.27 18.58
CA THR A 359 14.72 -16.87 17.70
C THR A 359 15.36 -17.54 16.47
N ASN A 360 16.48 -18.18 16.71
CA ASN A 360 17.32 -18.84 15.72
C ASN A 360 17.56 -20.29 16.15
N VAL A 361 17.12 -21.27 15.35
CA VAL A 361 17.22 -22.71 15.69
C VAL A 361 18.66 -23.20 15.75
N THR A 362 19.59 -22.56 15.06
CA THR A 362 21.03 -22.89 15.13
C THR A 362 21.73 -22.23 16.33
N GLY A 363 21.22 -21.08 16.78
CA GLY A 363 21.80 -20.28 17.86
C GLY A 363 21.18 -20.49 19.25
N SER A 364 20.01 -21.13 19.35
CA SER A 364 19.26 -21.32 20.59
C SER A 364 18.68 -22.71 20.73
N ARG A 365 19.27 -23.53 21.60
CA ARG A 365 18.76 -24.90 21.88
C ARG A 365 17.33 -24.90 22.42
N LYS A 366 16.97 -23.91 23.25
CA LYS A 366 15.61 -23.76 23.79
C LYS A 366 14.62 -23.52 22.64
N PHE A 367 14.92 -22.56 21.75
CA PHE A 367 14.07 -22.23 20.62
C PHE A 367 13.96 -23.39 19.64
N ALA A 368 15.08 -24.03 19.26
CA ALA A 368 15.10 -25.19 18.38
C ALA A 368 14.20 -26.32 18.89
N LYS A 369 14.26 -26.61 20.22
CA LYS A 369 13.40 -27.64 20.82
C LYS A 369 11.91 -27.25 20.74
N LEU A 370 11.56 -26.01 21.03
CA LEU A 370 10.17 -25.54 20.96
C LEU A 370 9.61 -25.66 19.52
N ILE A 371 10.39 -25.29 18.53
CA ILE A 371 9.98 -25.40 17.12
C ILE A 371 9.84 -26.89 16.70
N ALA A 372 10.82 -27.74 17.05
CA ALA A 372 10.77 -29.18 16.76
C ALA A 372 9.56 -29.88 17.42
N ASP A 373 9.17 -29.43 18.61
CA ASP A 373 8.01 -29.95 19.35
C ASP A 373 6.69 -29.29 18.91
N ASN A 374 6.66 -28.46 17.84
CA ASN A 374 5.51 -27.66 17.37
C ASN A 374 4.90 -26.73 18.42
N LYS A 375 5.70 -26.27 19.38
CA LYS A 375 5.29 -25.35 20.47
C LYS A 375 5.51 -23.89 20.08
N TYR A 376 4.94 -23.47 18.97
CA TYR A 376 5.12 -22.12 18.42
C TYR A 376 4.64 -21.00 19.37
N ASN A 377 3.53 -21.22 20.08
CA ASN A 377 3.03 -20.25 21.04
C ASN A 377 4.00 -20.04 22.23
N GLU A 378 4.65 -21.11 22.69
CA GLU A 378 5.70 -21.00 23.71
C GLU A 378 6.97 -20.33 23.14
N ALA A 379 7.27 -20.56 21.86
CA ALA A 379 8.40 -19.95 21.17
C ALA A 379 8.27 -18.42 21.04
N LEU A 380 7.04 -17.87 20.99
CA LEU A 380 6.79 -16.42 21.05
C LEU A 380 7.38 -15.76 22.29
N SER A 381 7.41 -16.47 23.44
CA SER A 381 8.02 -15.95 24.66
C SER A 381 9.52 -15.65 24.50
N VAL A 382 10.20 -16.38 23.61
CA VAL A 382 11.61 -16.15 23.29
C VAL A 382 11.79 -14.86 22.49
N ALA A 383 10.89 -14.60 21.54
CA ALA A 383 10.88 -13.36 20.79
C ALA A 383 10.56 -12.15 21.68
N LEU A 384 9.51 -12.26 22.51
CA LEU A 384 9.09 -11.20 23.43
C LEU A 384 10.22 -10.83 24.40
N GLN A 385 10.87 -11.83 25.00
CA GLN A 385 11.98 -11.61 25.95
C GLN A 385 13.12 -10.81 25.29
N GLN A 386 13.42 -11.03 24.01
CA GLN A 386 14.46 -10.27 23.32
C GLN A 386 14.06 -8.79 23.19
N VAL A 387 12.82 -8.52 22.80
CA VAL A 387 12.31 -7.15 22.64
C VAL A 387 12.28 -6.43 24.00
N GLU A 388 11.78 -7.08 25.04
CA GLU A 388 11.78 -6.54 26.42
C GLU A 388 13.18 -6.29 26.94
N SER A 389 14.17 -7.08 26.52
CA SER A 389 15.59 -6.93 26.91
C SER A 389 16.35 -5.90 26.06
N GLY A 390 15.63 -5.17 25.13
CA GLY A 390 16.19 -4.06 24.38
C GLY A 390 16.68 -4.41 22.98
N ALA A 391 16.31 -5.56 22.42
CA ALA A 391 16.53 -5.83 21.00
C ALA A 391 15.72 -4.87 20.14
N GLN A 392 16.37 -4.21 19.20
CA GLN A 392 15.75 -3.27 18.27
C GLN A 392 15.37 -3.95 16.95
N ILE A 393 15.91 -5.13 16.69
CA ILE A 393 15.61 -6.04 15.59
C ILE A 393 15.63 -7.46 16.18
N ILE A 394 14.76 -8.34 15.72
CA ILE A 394 14.84 -9.77 16.04
C ILE A 394 15.18 -10.60 14.81
N ASP A 395 16.18 -11.47 14.92
CA ASP A 395 16.58 -12.42 13.92
C ASP A 395 15.76 -13.71 14.03
N VAL A 396 15.21 -14.18 12.92
CA VAL A 396 14.43 -15.41 12.86
C VAL A 396 15.05 -16.36 11.85
N ASN A 397 15.52 -17.52 12.34
CA ASN A 397 16.12 -18.57 11.54
C ASN A 397 15.46 -19.93 11.84
N MET A 398 15.05 -20.64 10.79
CA MET A 398 14.42 -21.97 10.83
C MET A 398 15.22 -23.03 10.08
N ASP A 399 16.53 -22.81 9.85
CA ASP A 399 17.39 -23.73 9.11
C ASP A 399 17.82 -24.94 9.97
N GLU A 400 16.97 -25.96 9.96
CA GLU A 400 17.23 -27.22 10.66
C GLU A 400 16.89 -28.41 9.73
N GLY A 401 17.76 -29.42 9.71
CA GLY A 401 17.75 -30.47 8.67
C GLY A 401 16.52 -31.37 8.63
N LEU A 402 15.79 -31.48 9.74
CA LEU A 402 14.59 -32.33 9.87
C LEU A 402 13.27 -31.51 9.83
N LEU A 403 13.38 -30.19 9.67
CA LEU A 403 12.27 -29.27 9.70
C LEU A 403 11.87 -28.86 8.28
N ASP A 404 10.57 -28.73 7.99
CA ASP A 404 10.13 -27.92 6.85
C ASP A 404 10.34 -26.44 7.18
N SER A 405 11.52 -25.94 6.85
CA SER A 405 11.94 -24.59 7.20
C SER A 405 11.03 -23.51 6.60
N LYS A 406 10.43 -23.74 5.41
CA LYS A 406 9.48 -22.81 4.78
C LYS A 406 8.20 -22.66 5.61
N GLU A 407 7.60 -23.81 5.95
CA GLU A 407 6.35 -23.80 6.72
C GLU A 407 6.59 -23.34 8.15
N ALA A 408 7.73 -23.70 8.77
CA ALA A 408 8.10 -23.21 10.08
C ALA A 408 8.31 -21.69 10.12
N MET A 409 9.00 -21.13 9.13
CA MET A 409 9.21 -19.68 8.99
C MET A 409 7.88 -18.94 8.87
N LYS A 410 7.01 -19.40 7.98
CA LYS A 410 5.68 -18.83 7.76
C LYS A 410 4.82 -18.90 9.02
N THR A 411 4.74 -20.06 9.66
CA THR A 411 3.94 -20.29 10.87
C THR A 411 4.40 -19.36 12.00
N PHE A 412 5.69 -19.32 12.25
CA PHE A 412 6.25 -18.50 13.34
C PHE A 412 6.08 -17.00 13.06
N LEU A 413 6.39 -16.54 11.85
CA LEU A 413 6.26 -15.13 11.51
C LEU A 413 4.80 -14.65 11.52
N ASN A 414 3.85 -15.47 11.09
CA ASN A 414 2.43 -15.13 11.19
C ASN A 414 1.99 -14.92 12.66
N LEU A 415 2.52 -15.73 13.58
CA LEU A 415 2.27 -15.58 15.01
C LEU A 415 2.96 -14.32 15.57
N VAL A 416 4.24 -14.09 15.22
CA VAL A 416 4.97 -12.88 15.60
C VAL A 416 4.24 -11.62 15.17
N MET A 417 3.75 -11.58 13.92
CA MET A 417 3.00 -10.43 13.38
C MET A 417 1.65 -10.22 14.06
N SER A 418 1.12 -11.21 14.76
CA SER A 418 -0.13 -11.11 15.53
C SER A 418 0.09 -10.60 16.97
N GLU A 419 1.35 -10.46 17.39
CA GLU A 419 1.74 -9.99 18.74
C GLU A 419 2.34 -8.58 18.68
N PRO A 420 1.55 -7.52 18.96
CA PRO A 420 2.02 -6.13 18.82
C PRO A 420 3.29 -5.81 19.60
N ASP A 421 3.46 -6.39 20.79
CA ASP A 421 4.64 -6.17 21.62
C ASP A 421 5.93 -6.74 21.00
N ILE A 422 5.80 -7.72 20.11
CA ILE A 422 6.92 -8.28 19.33
C ILE A 422 7.01 -7.58 17.98
N ALA A 423 5.90 -7.47 17.29
CA ALA A 423 5.82 -6.94 15.92
C ALA A 423 6.19 -5.45 15.81
N LYS A 424 6.26 -4.71 16.91
CA LYS A 424 6.69 -3.29 16.91
C LYS A 424 8.11 -3.10 16.35
N VAL A 425 9.01 -4.07 16.53
CA VAL A 425 10.36 -4.01 15.98
C VAL A 425 10.48 -4.69 14.62
N PRO A 426 11.41 -4.25 13.75
CA PRO A 426 11.70 -4.94 12.49
C PRO A 426 12.19 -6.37 12.72
N VAL A 427 11.90 -7.24 11.76
CA VAL A 427 12.38 -8.62 11.74
C VAL A 427 13.55 -8.74 10.77
N MET A 428 14.58 -9.51 11.14
CA MET A 428 15.60 -10.02 10.24
C MET A 428 15.24 -11.46 9.86
N ILE A 429 15.01 -11.71 8.58
CA ILE A 429 14.71 -13.05 8.06
C ILE A 429 16.03 -13.68 7.66
N ASP A 430 16.44 -14.72 8.38
CA ASP A 430 17.72 -15.38 8.22
C ASP A 430 17.52 -16.81 7.71
N SER A 431 18.12 -17.11 6.57
CA SER A 431 18.20 -18.47 6.03
C SER A 431 19.29 -18.59 4.98
N SER A 432 19.88 -19.77 4.92
CA SER A 432 20.79 -20.18 3.83
C SER A 432 20.05 -20.51 2.53
N LYS A 433 18.71 -20.64 2.57
CA LYS A 433 17.85 -20.99 1.44
C LYS A 433 16.96 -19.82 1.04
N PHE A 434 17.12 -19.32 -0.17
CA PHE A 434 16.34 -18.16 -0.61
C PHE A 434 14.83 -18.40 -0.61
N GLU A 435 14.38 -19.63 -0.87
CA GLU A 435 12.95 -19.99 -0.81
C GLU A 435 12.35 -19.87 0.59
N VAL A 436 13.14 -20.05 1.65
CA VAL A 436 12.73 -19.84 3.04
C VAL A 436 12.65 -18.35 3.34
N ILE A 437 13.63 -17.57 2.87
CA ILE A 437 13.61 -16.11 2.93
C ILE A 437 12.35 -15.57 2.26
N GLU A 438 12.06 -16.01 1.05
CA GLU A 438 10.88 -15.55 0.30
C GLU A 438 9.56 -15.90 1.00
N ALA A 439 9.47 -17.09 1.61
CA ALA A 439 8.31 -17.47 2.42
C ALA A 439 8.11 -16.51 3.61
N GLY A 440 9.19 -16.11 4.28
CA GLY A 440 9.16 -15.12 5.36
C GLY A 440 8.77 -13.72 4.90
N LEU A 441 9.30 -13.27 3.77
CA LEU A 441 8.98 -11.96 3.17
C LEU A 441 7.48 -11.78 2.90
N LYS A 442 6.80 -12.85 2.55
CA LYS A 442 5.35 -12.88 2.30
C LYS A 442 4.48 -12.82 3.57
N CYS A 443 5.11 -12.82 4.75
CA CYS A 443 4.43 -12.75 6.04
C CYS A 443 4.61 -11.42 6.78
N VAL A 444 5.59 -10.59 6.38
CA VAL A 444 6.00 -9.40 7.13
C VAL A 444 5.58 -8.12 6.42
N GLN A 445 4.73 -7.33 7.07
CA GLN A 445 4.24 -6.07 6.51
C GLN A 445 5.28 -4.94 6.52
N GLY A 446 6.17 -4.90 7.52
CA GLY A 446 7.19 -3.88 7.66
C GLY A 446 8.36 -4.02 6.68
N LYS A 447 9.26 -3.04 6.70
CA LYS A 447 10.53 -3.14 6.00
C LYS A 447 11.51 -3.96 6.83
N CYS A 448 11.59 -5.23 6.54
CA CYS A 448 12.48 -6.19 7.17
C CYS A 448 13.89 -6.16 6.57
N ILE A 449 14.78 -6.94 7.17
CA ILE A 449 16.15 -7.17 6.69
C ILE A 449 16.27 -8.65 6.34
N VAL A 450 16.97 -8.95 5.25
CA VAL A 450 17.28 -10.32 4.85
C VAL A 450 18.75 -10.63 5.15
N ASN A 451 19.00 -11.73 5.81
CA ASN A 451 20.33 -12.28 6.06
C ASN A 451 20.41 -13.65 5.39
N SER A 452 21.05 -13.82 4.27
CA SER A 452 21.79 -12.87 3.46
C SER A 452 21.74 -13.31 1.98
N ILE A 453 22.27 -12.48 1.09
CA ILE A 453 22.54 -12.86 -0.30
C ILE A 453 24.04 -12.71 -0.59
N SER A 454 24.51 -13.44 -1.60
CA SER A 454 25.90 -13.39 -2.05
C SER A 454 26.05 -13.85 -3.50
N MET A 455 27.22 -13.67 -4.09
CA MET A 455 27.55 -14.21 -5.42
C MET A 455 28.03 -15.66 -5.40
N LYS A 456 27.82 -16.39 -4.31
CA LYS A 456 28.24 -17.80 -4.19
C LYS A 456 27.69 -18.68 -5.32
N GLU A 457 26.44 -18.45 -5.73
CA GLU A 457 25.77 -19.15 -6.83
C GLU A 457 25.90 -18.40 -8.18
N GLY A 458 26.82 -17.43 -8.27
CA GLY A 458 27.05 -16.61 -9.45
C GLY A 458 26.27 -15.30 -9.49
N GLU A 459 26.70 -14.42 -10.37
CA GLU A 459 26.16 -13.06 -10.50
C GLU A 459 24.69 -13.04 -10.96
N ALA A 460 24.30 -13.94 -11.85
CA ALA A 460 22.92 -13.99 -12.37
C ALA A 460 21.92 -14.28 -11.24
N GLU A 461 22.23 -15.26 -10.38
CA GLU A 461 21.38 -15.58 -9.23
C GLU A 461 21.38 -14.47 -8.18
N PHE A 462 22.53 -13.87 -7.91
CA PHE A 462 22.63 -12.71 -7.03
C PHE A 462 21.72 -11.54 -7.50
N ARG A 463 21.77 -11.21 -8.80
CA ARG A 463 20.92 -10.16 -9.37
C ARG A 463 19.44 -10.52 -9.29
N ARG A 464 19.08 -11.80 -9.53
CA ARG A 464 17.70 -12.27 -9.39
C ARG A 464 17.19 -12.08 -7.97
N GLN A 465 17.97 -12.53 -6.98
CA GLN A 465 17.64 -12.40 -5.56
C GLN A 465 17.54 -10.92 -5.15
N ALA A 466 18.52 -10.09 -5.50
CA ALA A 466 18.52 -8.67 -5.18
C ALA A 466 17.29 -7.92 -5.75
N ASN A 467 16.91 -8.23 -7.00
CA ASN A 467 15.73 -7.65 -7.62
C ASN A 467 14.44 -8.07 -6.92
N LEU A 468 14.33 -9.34 -6.51
CA LEU A 468 13.17 -9.82 -5.73
C LEU A 468 13.10 -9.14 -4.37
N LEU A 469 14.21 -9.03 -3.63
CA LEU A 469 14.26 -8.34 -2.35
C LEU A 469 13.82 -6.87 -2.48
N ARG A 470 14.25 -6.20 -3.55
CA ARG A 470 13.79 -4.85 -3.86
C ARG A 470 12.27 -4.78 -4.08
N LYS A 471 11.70 -5.74 -4.81
CA LYS A 471 10.24 -5.80 -5.02
C LYS A 471 9.45 -6.05 -3.73
N TYR A 472 9.98 -6.85 -2.81
CA TYR A 472 9.41 -7.04 -1.47
C TYR A 472 9.64 -5.87 -0.53
N GLY A 473 10.50 -4.91 -0.89
CA GLY A 473 10.84 -3.78 -0.05
C GLY A 473 11.72 -4.13 1.14
N ALA A 474 12.52 -5.18 1.04
CA ALA A 474 13.42 -5.61 2.08
C ALA A 474 14.81 -4.99 1.91
N ALA A 475 15.47 -4.69 3.04
CA ALA A 475 16.91 -4.48 3.08
C ALA A 475 17.64 -5.84 3.12
N THR A 476 18.93 -5.86 2.86
CA THR A 476 19.68 -7.12 2.90
C THR A 476 21.12 -6.94 3.37
N VAL A 477 21.63 -7.95 4.04
CA VAL A 477 23.06 -8.17 4.23
C VAL A 477 23.60 -8.82 2.96
N VAL A 478 24.65 -8.25 2.39
CA VAL A 478 25.38 -8.81 1.26
C VAL A 478 26.71 -9.36 1.77
N MET A 479 26.86 -10.67 1.67
CA MET A 479 28.10 -11.34 2.09
C MET A 479 29.15 -11.27 0.99
N ALA A 480 30.39 -10.94 1.36
CA ALA A 480 31.54 -10.93 0.43
C ALA A 480 31.99 -12.35 0.07
N PHE A 481 31.12 -13.11 -0.57
CA PHE A 481 31.32 -14.44 -1.12
C PHE A 481 31.11 -14.39 -2.63
N ASP A 482 31.93 -15.11 -3.36
CA ASP A 482 31.76 -15.38 -4.78
C ASP A 482 31.78 -16.89 -5.07
N GLU A 483 31.87 -17.26 -6.32
CA GLU A 483 31.90 -18.65 -6.79
C GLU A 483 33.11 -19.44 -6.24
N GLN A 484 34.16 -18.75 -5.75
CA GLN A 484 35.34 -19.35 -5.14
C GLN A 484 35.23 -19.47 -3.60
N GLY A 485 34.14 -18.96 -3.01
CA GLY A 485 33.87 -18.99 -1.59
C GLY A 485 34.08 -17.65 -0.89
N GLN A 486 34.25 -17.73 0.44
CA GLN A 486 34.39 -16.55 1.31
C GLN A 486 35.71 -15.81 0.99
N ALA A 487 35.63 -14.47 0.98
CA ALA A 487 36.81 -13.64 0.91
C ALA A 487 37.57 -13.66 2.24
N ASP A 488 38.81 -14.10 2.19
CA ASP A 488 39.72 -14.24 3.33
C ASP A 488 40.77 -13.12 3.41
N THR A 489 40.96 -12.35 2.33
CA THR A 489 41.87 -11.22 2.28
C THR A 489 41.12 -9.88 2.05
N ILE A 490 41.78 -8.77 2.38
CA ILE A 490 41.25 -7.42 2.16
C ILE A 490 41.01 -7.20 0.68
N GLU A 491 41.99 -7.59 -0.18
CA GLU A 491 41.94 -7.42 -1.63
C GLU A 491 40.73 -8.12 -2.22
N ARG A 492 40.49 -9.39 -1.85
CA ARG A 492 39.33 -10.15 -2.31
C ARG A 492 38.01 -9.57 -1.82
N LYS A 493 37.93 -9.11 -0.54
CA LYS A 493 36.73 -8.45 -0.05
C LYS A 493 36.40 -7.20 -0.87
N VAL A 494 37.42 -6.38 -1.11
CA VAL A 494 37.24 -5.15 -1.91
C VAL A 494 36.84 -5.48 -3.36
N GLU A 495 37.43 -6.49 -3.97
CA GLU A 495 37.09 -6.95 -5.33
C GLU A 495 35.64 -7.41 -5.43
N ILE A 496 35.22 -8.31 -4.56
CA ILE A 496 33.85 -8.85 -4.54
C ILE A 496 32.82 -7.72 -4.26
N CYS A 497 33.12 -6.82 -3.30
CA CYS A 497 32.23 -5.70 -2.98
C CYS A 497 32.13 -4.64 -4.08
N LYS A 498 33.15 -4.53 -4.96
CA LYS A 498 33.10 -3.64 -6.13
C LYS A 498 32.37 -4.25 -7.32
N ARG A 499 32.42 -5.57 -7.49
CA ARG A 499 31.71 -6.33 -8.50
C ARG A 499 30.19 -6.28 -8.27
#